data_c9001d1e744375377bea0a3aeae7b63d
#
_entry.id   c9001d1e744375377bea0a3aeae7b63d
#
_cell.length_a   1.000
_cell.length_b   1.000
_cell.length_c   1.000
_cell.angle_alpha   90.00
_cell.angle_beta   90.00
_cell.angle_gamma   90.00
#
_symmetry.space_group_name_H-M   'P 1'
#
loop_
_entity.id
_entity.type
_entity.pdbx_description
1 polymer ?
#
loop_
_entity_poly.entity_id
_entity_poly.type
_entity_poly.pdbx_seq_one_letter_code
_entity_poly.pdbx_strand_id
1 'polypeptide(L)'
;LAGPLGCFIVWRRLAYFGDTLSHSALLGVAIALLLELNITFTVFIISVIVAMLLLLLQRQAQLSSDALLGLLAHATLAVGLVVLAFMTWVRVDLMGFLFGDILAINRTDIVIIWIGGLAVLAALALIWKSLFAATVNYEIAVAEGLKPDRANFFFMVLMAAVIAISMKIVGVLLITALLIIPAATARRFAISPEMMAIVASMIGAASVWIGLEGSLRWDTPAGPSIVVAALLGFIISLLPVQWLFKRLNFNRPMRG
;
A
#
# COMPACT_ATOMS: atom_id res chain seq x y z
N LEU A 1 -2.87 -3.91 -8.26
CA LEU A 1 -1.52 -3.66 -7.72
C LEU A 1 -1.46 -3.78 -6.21
N ALA A 2 -2.28 -3.04 -5.49
CA ALA A 2 -2.26 -2.97 -4.02
C ALA A 2 -2.47 -4.34 -3.35
N GLY A 3 -3.34 -5.21 -3.90
CA GLY A 3 -3.64 -6.51 -3.33
C GLY A 3 -2.42 -7.41 -3.12
N PRO A 4 -1.68 -7.81 -4.18
CA PRO A 4 -0.52 -8.68 -4.06
C PRO A 4 0.60 -8.09 -3.20
N LEU A 5 0.89 -6.79 -3.33
CA LEU A 5 1.89 -6.11 -2.50
C LEU A 5 1.44 -6.03 -1.03
N GLY A 6 0.17 -5.72 -0.80
CA GLY A 6 -0.43 -5.69 0.53
C GLY A 6 -0.38 -7.02 1.26
N CYS A 7 -0.47 -8.15 0.55
CA CYS A 7 -0.29 -9.47 1.15
C CYS A 7 1.09 -9.61 1.80
N PHE A 8 2.16 -9.18 1.13
CA PHE A 8 3.49 -9.20 1.72
C PHE A 8 3.65 -8.25 2.91
N ILE A 9 2.99 -7.08 2.88
CA ILE A 9 2.94 -6.16 4.02
C ILE A 9 2.31 -6.85 5.24
N VAL A 10 1.16 -7.53 5.04
CA VAL A 10 0.43 -8.22 6.11
C VAL A 10 1.22 -9.42 6.65
N TRP A 11 1.81 -10.25 5.78
CA TRP A 11 2.59 -11.42 6.20
C TRP A 11 3.84 -11.04 6.97
N ARG A 12 4.50 -9.94 6.58
CA ARG A 12 5.74 -9.45 7.19
C ARG A 12 5.53 -8.52 8.38
N ARG A 13 4.27 -8.25 8.71
CA ARG A 13 3.88 -7.31 9.79
C ARG A 13 4.47 -5.90 9.59
N LEU A 14 4.58 -5.45 8.35
CA LEU A 14 5.14 -4.15 7.98
C LEU A 14 4.01 -3.13 7.74
N ALA A 15 2.99 -3.08 8.61
CA ALA A 15 1.82 -2.21 8.42
C ALA A 15 2.21 -0.72 8.28
N TYR A 16 3.19 -0.26 9.05
CA TYR A 16 3.69 1.13 8.98
C TYR A 16 4.59 1.43 7.77
N PHE A 17 4.99 0.41 6.99
CA PHE A 17 5.89 0.62 5.85
C PHE A 17 5.26 1.48 4.74
N GLY A 18 4.00 1.21 4.42
CA GLY A 18 3.22 2.03 3.49
C GLY A 18 3.13 3.48 3.95
N ASP A 19 2.86 3.69 5.24
CA ASP A 19 2.75 5.00 5.86
C ASP A 19 4.09 5.76 5.84
N THR A 20 5.19 5.07 6.19
CA THR A 20 6.55 5.63 6.11
C THR A 20 6.90 6.13 4.71
N LEU A 21 6.64 5.31 3.68
CA LEU A 21 6.89 5.70 2.30
C LEU A 21 5.95 6.83 1.84
N SER A 22 4.73 6.84 2.33
CA SER A 22 3.75 7.87 2.05
C SER A 22 4.17 9.23 2.63
N HIS A 23 4.67 9.25 3.84
CA HIS A 23 5.24 10.48 4.43
C HIS A 23 6.54 10.89 3.74
N SER A 24 7.38 9.93 3.31
CA SER A 24 8.56 10.24 2.50
C SER A 24 8.20 10.83 1.13
N ALA A 25 7.04 10.49 0.59
CA ALA A 25 6.54 11.07 -0.65
C ALA A 25 6.29 12.58 -0.52
N LEU A 26 5.80 13.06 0.63
CA LEU A 26 5.66 14.50 0.89
C LEU A 26 7.02 15.22 0.91
N LEU A 27 8.05 14.61 1.49
CA LEU A 27 9.42 15.10 1.39
C LEU A 27 9.89 15.14 -0.07
N GLY A 28 9.56 14.09 -0.84
CA GLY A 28 9.85 14.05 -2.28
C GLY A 28 9.19 15.17 -3.07
N VAL A 29 7.92 15.50 -2.76
CA VAL A 29 7.21 16.66 -3.33
C VAL A 29 7.91 17.96 -2.96
N ALA A 30 8.26 18.14 -1.68
CA ALA A 30 8.95 19.34 -1.21
C ALA A 30 10.28 19.57 -1.96
N ILE A 31 11.07 18.52 -2.13
CA ILE A 31 12.35 18.57 -2.87
C ILE A 31 12.11 18.81 -4.36
N ALA A 32 11.10 18.17 -4.95
CA ALA A 32 10.75 18.37 -6.35
C ALA A 32 10.40 19.83 -6.66
N LEU A 33 9.60 20.44 -5.79
CA LEU A 33 9.21 21.85 -5.92
C LEU A 33 10.40 22.80 -5.68
N LEU A 34 11.27 22.48 -4.72
CA LEU A 34 12.45 23.29 -4.41
C LEU A 34 13.47 23.31 -5.57
N LEU A 35 13.65 22.19 -6.25
CA LEU A 35 14.62 22.00 -7.32
C LEU A 35 14.01 22.07 -8.72
N GLU A 36 12.71 22.37 -8.84
CA GLU A 36 11.96 22.42 -10.10
C GLU A 36 12.04 21.11 -10.92
N LEU A 37 12.05 19.97 -10.21
CA LEU A 37 12.16 18.64 -10.80
C LEU A 37 10.78 18.01 -11.03
N ASN A 38 10.77 16.90 -11.80
CA ASN A 38 9.55 16.09 -11.97
C ASN A 38 9.13 15.45 -10.65
N ILE A 39 7.90 15.77 -10.19
CA ILE A 39 7.37 15.35 -8.88
C ILE A 39 7.38 13.82 -8.75
N THR A 40 6.81 13.09 -9.72
CA THR A 40 6.70 11.64 -9.65
C THR A 40 8.08 10.96 -9.57
N PHE A 41 9.04 11.43 -10.36
CA PHE A 41 10.39 10.89 -10.34
C PHE A 41 11.12 11.19 -9.04
N THR A 42 11.02 12.42 -8.52
CA THR A 42 11.67 12.81 -7.26
C THR A 42 11.04 12.06 -6.07
N VAL A 43 9.73 11.92 -6.02
CA VAL A 43 9.04 11.11 -5.02
C VAL A 43 9.52 9.67 -5.05
N PHE A 44 9.64 9.07 -6.24
CA PHE A 44 10.18 7.71 -6.38
C PHE A 44 11.60 7.59 -5.81
N ILE A 45 12.50 8.48 -6.17
CA ILE A 45 13.90 8.47 -5.71
C ILE A 45 13.97 8.63 -4.19
N ILE A 46 13.27 9.62 -3.62
CA ILE A 46 13.25 9.86 -2.17
C ILE A 46 12.66 8.65 -1.42
N SER A 47 11.58 8.05 -1.92
CA SER A 47 10.99 6.85 -1.32
C SER A 47 11.95 5.66 -1.37
N VAL A 48 12.71 5.49 -2.46
CA VAL A 48 13.76 4.46 -2.55
C VAL A 48 14.90 4.74 -1.55
N ILE A 49 15.34 5.99 -1.42
CA ILE A 49 16.38 6.37 -0.44
C ILE A 49 15.91 6.07 0.98
N VAL A 50 14.69 6.41 1.34
CA VAL A 50 14.13 6.14 2.67
C VAL A 50 13.99 4.63 2.91
N ALA A 51 13.57 3.87 1.90
CA ALA A 51 13.51 2.41 1.98
C ALA A 51 14.90 1.76 2.17
N MET A 52 15.91 2.29 1.48
CA MET A 52 17.30 1.86 1.67
C MET A 52 17.84 2.22 3.07
N LEU A 53 17.53 3.43 3.54
CA LEU A 53 17.91 3.86 4.89
C LEU A 53 17.27 2.95 5.94
N LEU A 54 16.00 2.55 5.76
CA LEU A 54 15.35 1.57 6.63
C LEU A 54 16.13 0.25 6.67
N LEU A 55 16.51 -0.31 5.50
CA LEU A 55 17.30 -1.56 5.45
C LEU A 55 18.64 -1.44 6.17
N LEU A 56 19.32 -0.32 6.02
CA LEU A 56 20.59 -0.06 6.70
C LEU A 56 20.40 0.05 8.21
N LEU A 57 19.38 0.78 8.65
CA LEU A 57 19.08 0.96 10.07
C LEU A 57 18.64 -0.36 10.73
N GLN A 58 17.85 -1.18 10.04
CA GLN A 58 17.46 -2.51 10.56
C GLN A 58 18.66 -3.43 10.85
N ARG A 59 19.77 -3.26 10.12
CA ARG A 59 21.00 -4.03 10.34
C ARG A 59 21.85 -3.48 11.49
N GLN A 60 21.78 -2.20 11.78
CA GLN A 60 22.66 -1.51 12.73
C GLN A 60 21.99 -1.17 14.06
N ALA A 61 20.71 -0.83 14.03
CA ALA A 61 19.98 -0.37 15.20
C ALA A 61 19.41 -1.56 16.00
N GLN A 62 19.51 -1.46 17.32
CA GLN A 62 18.85 -2.41 18.25
C GLN A 62 17.37 -2.07 18.48
N LEU A 63 16.72 -1.42 17.47
CA LEU A 63 15.33 -1.00 17.51
C LEU A 63 14.46 -1.98 16.73
N SER A 64 13.20 -2.10 17.15
CA SER A 64 12.21 -2.86 16.38
C SER A 64 11.96 -2.22 15.01
N SER A 65 11.57 -3.03 14.01
CA SER A 65 11.22 -2.52 12.67
C SER A 65 10.13 -1.46 12.74
N ASP A 66 9.14 -1.61 13.62
CA ASP A 66 8.05 -0.65 13.79
C ASP A 66 8.55 0.69 14.35
N ALA A 67 9.50 0.68 15.30
CA ALA A 67 10.10 1.90 15.83
C ALA A 67 10.90 2.65 14.75
N LEU A 68 11.66 1.92 13.91
CA LEU A 68 12.40 2.52 12.79
C LEU A 68 11.47 3.09 11.73
N LEU A 69 10.38 2.39 11.42
CA LEU A 69 9.36 2.87 10.49
C LEU A 69 8.71 4.15 10.99
N GLY A 70 8.29 4.18 12.27
CA GLY A 70 7.72 5.38 12.88
C GLY A 70 8.71 6.56 12.89
N LEU A 71 9.96 6.30 13.25
CA LEU A 71 11.02 7.32 13.24
C LEU A 71 11.20 7.93 11.85
N LEU A 72 11.35 7.09 10.82
CA LEU A 72 11.54 7.54 9.45
C LEU A 72 10.30 8.26 8.91
N ALA A 73 9.09 7.79 9.23
CA ALA A 73 7.85 8.43 8.83
C ALA A 73 7.78 9.87 9.37
N HIS A 74 7.94 10.02 10.68
CA HIS A 74 7.85 11.35 11.29
C HIS A 74 9.02 12.27 10.93
N ALA A 75 10.24 11.73 10.81
CA ALA A 75 11.40 12.52 10.40
C ALA A 75 11.24 13.05 8.97
N THR A 76 10.83 12.19 8.01
CA THR A 76 10.66 12.62 6.61
C THR A 76 9.52 13.62 6.46
N LEU A 77 8.39 13.39 7.17
CA LEU A 77 7.29 14.35 7.20
C LEU A 77 7.73 15.70 7.76
N ALA A 78 8.40 15.71 8.91
CA ALA A 78 8.87 16.96 9.54
C ALA A 78 9.83 17.74 8.64
N VAL A 79 10.82 17.05 8.06
CA VAL A 79 11.75 17.68 7.12
C VAL A 79 11.01 18.21 5.89
N GLY A 80 10.08 17.44 5.32
CA GLY A 80 9.27 17.88 4.17
C GLY A 80 8.48 19.15 4.47
N LEU A 81 7.80 19.20 5.61
CA LEU A 81 7.03 20.38 6.03
C LEU A 81 7.92 21.60 6.31
N VAL A 82 9.10 21.40 6.90
CA VAL A 82 10.07 22.50 7.12
C VAL A 82 10.57 23.04 5.79
N VAL A 83 10.91 22.17 4.83
CA VAL A 83 11.32 22.61 3.49
C VAL A 83 10.21 23.42 2.82
N LEU A 84 8.96 22.93 2.86
CA LEU A 84 7.82 23.65 2.30
C LEU A 84 7.56 25.00 2.99
N ALA A 85 7.77 25.09 4.31
CA ALA A 85 7.58 26.33 5.06
C ALA A 85 8.56 27.44 4.64
N PHE A 86 9.76 27.11 4.16
CA PHE A 86 10.68 28.08 3.59
C PHE A 86 10.29 28.60 2.21
N MET A 87 9.36 27.90 1.52
CA MET A 87 8.94 28.21 0.15
C MET A 87 7.66 29.06 0.14
N THR A 88 7.74 30.31 0.62
CA THR A 88 6.58 31.22 0.73
C THR A 88 5.93 31.59 -0.61
N TRP A 89 6.64 31.38 -1.72
CA TRP A 89 6.19 31.67 -3.09
C TRP A 89 5.41 30.52 -3.74
N VAL A 90 5.42 29.32 -3.13
CA VAL A 90 4.72 28.15 -3.67
C VAL A 90 3.45 27.89 -2.86
N ARG A 91 2.30 27.92 -3.53
CA ARG A 91 1.04 27.44 -2.92
C ARG A 91 0.92 25.95 -3.19
N VAL A 92 1.23 25.13 -2.17
CA VAL A 92 1.09 23.68 -2.26
C VAL A 92 -0.30 23.29 -1.84
N ASP A 93 -1.02 22.61 -2.71
CA ASP A 93 -2.27 21.94 -2.34
C ASP A 93 -1.96 20.62 -1.60
N LEU A 94 -1.71 20.72 -0.31
CA LEU A 94 -1.46 19.55 0.55
C LEU A 94 -2.66 18.60 0.57
N MET A 95 -3.88 19.12 0.47
CA MET A 95 -5.09 18.28 0.46
C MET A 95 -5.16 17.42 -0.79
N GLY A 96 -4.82 17.95 -1.96
CA GLY A 96 -4.73 17.19 -3.21
C GLY A 96 -3.68 16.07 -3.13
N PHE A 97 -2.54 16.28 -2.47
CA PHE A 97 -1.56 15.22 -2.27
C PHE A 97 -1.98 14.16 -1.25
N LEU A 98 -2.69 14.55 -0.19
CA LEU A 98 -3.14 13.63 0.85
C LEU A 98 -4.31 12.74 0.40
N PHE A 99 -5.28 13.32 -0.27
CA PHE A 99 -6.53 12.64 -0.66
C PHE A 99 -6.57 12.25 -2.13
N GLY A 100 -5.64 12.74 -2.93
CA GLY A 100 -5.64 12.59 -4.38
C GLY A 100 -6.65 13.50 -5.06
N ASP A 101 -6.49 13.68 -6.36
CA ASP A 101 -7.46 14.36 -7.21
C ASP A 101 -7.77 13.51 -8.44
N ILE A 102 -8.85 12.74 -8.35
CA ILE A 102 -9.30 11.86 -9.44
C ILE A 102 -9.75 12.68 -10.65
N LEU A 103 -10.19 13.93 -10.47
CA LEU A 103 -10.67 14.79 -11.54
C LEU A 103 -9.51 15.43 -12.32
N ALA A 104 -8.32 15.56 -11.72
CA ALA A 104 -7.13 16.10 -12.35
C ALA A 104 -6.36 15.10 -13.23
N ILE A 105 -6.89 13.87 -13.42
CA ILE A 105 -6.22 12.81 -14.17
C ILE A 105 -6.33 13.07 -15.67
N ASN A 106 -5.18 13.05 -16.34
CA ASN A 106 -5.12 13.15 -17.79
C ASN A 106 -4.83 11.78 -18.44
N ARG A 107 -4.90 11.71 -19.79
CA ARG A 107 -4.65 10.48 -20.54
C ARG A 107 -3.24 9.93 -20.34
N THR A 108 -2.25 10.81 -20.16
CA THR A 108 -0.85 10.42 -19.91
C THR A 108 -0.72 9.74 -18.55
N ASP A 109 -1.39 10.24 -17.52
CA ASP A 109 -1.40 9.62 -16.19
C ASP A 109 -1.97 8.20 -16.26
N ILE A 110 -3.05 7.98 -17.00
CA ILE A 110 -3.66 6.65 -17.20
C ILE A 110 -2.65 5.69 -17.84
N VAL A 111 -1.93 6.12 -18.87
CA VAL A 111 -0.91 5.30 -19.54
C VAL A 111 0.23 4.96 -18.57
N ILE A 112 0.70 5.93 -17.80
CA ILE A 112 1.76 5.71 -16.79
C ILE A 112 1.30 4.68 -15.74
N ILE A 113 0.04 4.75 -15.28
CA ILE A 113 -0.49 3.80 -14.31
C ILE A 113 -0.56 2.39 -14.88
N TRP A 114 -1.06 2.23 -16.11
CA TRP A 114 -1.18 0.92 -16.72
C TRP A 114 0.19 0.30 -17.01
N ILE A 115 1.10 1.06 -17.63
CA ILE A 115 2.45 0.57 -17.95
C ILE A 115 3.24 0.32 -16.66
N GLY A 116 3.28 1.30 -15.75
CA GLY A 116 3.97 1.18 -14.48
C GLY A 116 3.38 0.07 -13.62
N GLY A 117 2.05 -0.04 -13.61
CA GLY A 117 1.34 -1.09 -12.88
C GLY A 117 1.65 -2.49 -13.40
N LEU A 118 1.62 -2.70 -14.72
CA LEU A 118 1.98 -3.97 -15.33
C LEU A 118 3.46 -4.31 -15.09
N ALA A 119 4.35 -3.32 -15.17
CA ALA A 119 5.78 -3.52 -14.90
C ALA A 119 6.01 -3.94 -13.43
N VAL A 120 5.33 -3.30 -12.48
CA VAL A 120 5.39 -3.67 -11.04
C VAL A 120 4.86 -5.08 -10.82
N LEU A 121 3.72 -5.47 -11.41
CA LEU A 121 3.18 -6.83 -11.29
C LEU A 121 4.09 -7.87 -11.90
N ALA A 122 4.66 -7.60 -13.08
CA ALA A 122 5.62 -8.48 -13.72
C ALA A 122 6.88 -8.66 -12.86
N ALA A 123 7.45 -7.56 -12.36
CA ALA A 123 8.61 -7.61 -11.48
C ALA A 123 8.30 -8.35 -10.16
N LEU A 124 7.13 -8.13 -9.56
CA LEU A 124 6.70 -8.87 -8.37
C LEU A 124 6.56 -10.37 -8.66
N ALA A 125 6.01 -10.76 -9.81
CA ALA A 125 5.88 -12.15 -10.21
C ALA A 125 7.26 -12.82 -10.35
N LEU A 126 8.26 -12.13 -10.90
CA LEU A 126 9.62 -12.64 -11.02
C LEU A 126 10.31 -12.89 -9.67
N ILE A 127 10.06 -12.02 -8.69
CA ILE A 127 10.65 -12.17 -7.36
C ILE A 127 9.76 -12.95 -6.36
N TRP A 128 8.54 -13.34 -6.78
CA TRP A 128 7.51 -13.92 -5.91
C TRP A 128 8.03 -15.07 -5.06
N LYS A 129 8.64 -16.08 -5.71
CA LYS A 129 9.14 -17.27 -5.01
C LYS A 129 10.20 -16.92 -3.97
N SER A 130 11.18 -16.10 -4.34
CA SER A 130 12.26 -15.70 -3.43
C SER A 130 11.75 -14.82 -2.30
N LEU A 131 10.81 -13.91 -2.58
CA LEU A 131 10.22 -13.02 -1.60
C LEU A 131 9.32 -13.78 -0.63
N PHE A 132 8.53 -14.74 -1.12
CA PHE A 132 7.67 -15.57 -0.29
C PHE A 132 8.49 -16.49 0.61
N ALA A 133 9.49 -17.19 0.07
CA ALA A 133 10.41 -18.03 0.86
C ALA A 133 11.10 -17.22 1.98
N ALA A 134 11.60 -16.01 1.66
CA ALA A 134 12.18 -15.10 2.65
C ALA A 134 11.18 -14.66 3.74
N THR A 135 9.90 -14.61 3.41
CA THR A 135 8.84 -14.23 4.36
C THR A 135 8.50 -15.37 5.32
N VAL A 136 8.57 -16.61 4.86
CA VAL A 136 8.31 -17.81 5.68
C VAL A 136 9.50 -18.12 6.59
N ASN A 137 10.69 -18.26 6.02
CA ASN A 137 11.91 -18.47 6.77
C ASN A 137 13.13 -18.01 5.96
N TYR A 138 13.84 -17.00 6.47
CA TYR A 138 15.00 -16.41 5.80
C TYR A 138 16.15 -17.41 5.63
N GLU A 139 16.46 -18.20 6.67
CA GLU A 139 17.60 -19.13 6.68
C GLU A 139 17.35 -20.28 5.68
N ILE A 140 16.14 -20.81 5.63
CA ILE A 140 15.77 -21.86 4.67
C ILE A 140 15.85 -21.31 3.24
N ALA A 141 15.38 -20.09 3.00
CA ALA A 141 15.47 -19.47 1.67
C ALA A 141 16.94 -19.34 1.21
N VAL A 142 17.85 -18.97 2.12
CA VAL A 142 19.29 -18.90 1.81
C VAL A 142 19.85 -20.30 1.55
N ALA A 143 19.50 -21.30 2.36
CA ALA A 143 19.95 -22.69 2.19
C ALA A 143 19.49 -23.31 0.85
N GLU A 144 18.31 -22.91 0.35
CA GLU A 144 17.81 -23.27 -1.00
C GLU A 144 18.48 -22.50 -2.15
N GLY A 145 19.46 -21.65 -1.85
CA GLY A 145 20.18 -20.85 -2.86
C GLY A 145 19.41 -19.64 -3.38
N LEU A 146 18.28 -19.30 -2.76
CA LEU A 146 17.54 -18.08 -3.08
C LEU A 146 18.31 -16.86 -2.55
N LYS A 147 17.97 -15.67 -3.08
CA LYS A 147 18.60 -14.40 -2.70
C LYS A 147 17.59 -13.49 -1.99
N PRO A 148 17.26 -13.78 -0.70
CA PRO A 148 16.22 -13.06 0.04
C PRO A 148 16.50 -11.57 0.17
N ASP A 149 17.76 -11.15 0.37
CA ASP A 149 18.12 -9.73 0.47
C ASP A 149 17.79 -8.95 -0.83
N ARG A 150 18.07 -9.57 -1.99
CA ARG A 150 17.74 -8.95 -3.28
C ARG A 150 16.23 -8.86 -3.48
N ALA A 151 15.50 -9.92 -3.12
CA ALA A 151 14.05 -9.92 -3.21
C ALA A 151 13.43 -8.84 -2.31
N ASN A 152 13.95 -8.68 -1.10
CA ASN A 152 13.54 -7.63 -0.16
C ASN A 152 13.82 -6.23 -0.71
N PHE A 153 15.01 -6.01 -1.25
CA PHE A 153 15.37 -4.75 -1.89
C PHE A 153 14.42 -4.41 -3.05
N PHE A 154 14.22 -5.35 -3.97
CA PHE A 154 13.30 -5.13 -5.09
C PHE A 154 11.86 -4.90 -4.63
N PHE A 155 11.39 -5.63 -3.62
CA PHE A 155 10.06 -5.38 -3.04
C PHE A 155 9.91 -3.94 -2.54
N MET A 156 10.91 -3.40 -1.85
CA MET A 156 10.88 -2.01 -1.37
C MET A 156 10.89 -1.01 -2.52
N VAL A 157 11.66 -1.27 -3.58
CA VAL A 157 11.66 -0.44 -4.80
C VAL A 157 10.29 -0.48 -5.49
N LEU A 158 9.67 -1.66 -5.57
CA LEU A 158 8.32 -1.80 -6.15
C LEU A 158 7.28 -1.03 -5.32
N MET A 159 7.38 -1.07 -4.00
CA MET A 159 6.51 -0.28 -3.11
C MET A 159 6.69 1.23 -3.34
N ALA A 160 7.93 1.70 -3.43
CA ALA A 160 8.23 3.11 -3.73
C ALA A 160 7.64 3.51 -5.10
N ALA A 161 7.76 2.64 -6.12
CA ALA A 161 7.21 2.89 -7.44
C ALA A 161 5.67 2.99 -7.42
N VAL A 162 5.00 2.08 -6.70
CA VAL A 162 3.52 2.12 -6.57
C VAL A 162 3.07 3.40 -5.89
N ILE A 163 3.73 3.81 -4.81
CA ILE A 163 3.38 5.05 -4.11
C ILE A 163 3.59 6.26 -5.02
N ALA A 164 4.73 6.35 -5.70
CA ALA A 164 5.01 7.47 -6.59
C ALA A 164 4.03 7.59 -7.76
N ILE A 165 3.62 6.47 -8.36
CA ILE A 165 2.65 6.44 -9.47
C ILE A 165 1.24 6.76 -8.97
N SER A 166 0.85 6.24 -7.80
CA SER A 166 -0.52 6.31 -7.32
C SER A 166 -0.82 7.59 -6.53
N MET A 167 0.21 8.28 -6.00
CA MET A 167 0.05 9.42 -5.10
C MET A 167 -0.81 10.54 -5.69
N LYS A 168 -0.61 10.88 -6.96
CA LYS A 168 -1.34 11.96 -7.65
C LYS A 168 -2.84 11.68 -7.73
N ILE A 169 -3.22 10.42 -7.89
CA ILE A 169 -4.57 9.99 -8.21
C ILE A 169 -5.36 9.64 -6.97
N VAL A 170 -4.74 8.80 -6.16
CA VAL A 170 -5.36 8.14 -5.01
C VAL A 170 -5.05 8.87 -3.71
N GLY A 171 -3.99 9.67 -3.71
CA GLY A 171 -3.48 10.32 -2.51
C GLY A 171 -2.72 9.37 -1.57
N VAL A 172 -1.88 9.98 -0.77
CA VAL A 172 -0.96 9.28 0.14
C VAL A 172 -1.71 8.44 1.18
N LEU A 173 -2.80 8.97 1.74
CA LEU A 173 -3.58 8.28 2.79
C LEU A 173 -4.35 7.07 2.26
N LEU A 174 -4.92 7.17 1.05
CA LEU A 174 -5.73 6.09 0.50
C LEU A 174 -4.88 4.90 0.04
N ILE A 175 -3.65 5.15 -0.45
CA ILE A 175 -2.75 4.07 -0.89
C ILE A 175 -2.45 3.12 0.26
N THR A 176 -2.11 3.65 1.44
CA THR A 176 -1.78 2.82 2.61
C THR A 176 -2.96 1.98 3.06
N ALA A 177 -4.16 2.57 3.08
CA ALA A 177 -5.39 1.86 3.42
C ALA A 177 -5.69 0.73 2.42
N LEU A 178 -5.57 0.99 1.11
CA LEU A 178 -5.80 -0.02 0.05
C LEU A 178 -4.74 -1.12 0.02
N LEU A 179 -3.53 -0.88 0.51
CA LEU A 179 -2.52 -1.91 0.66
C LEU A 179 -2.85 -2.85 1.83
N ILE A 180 -3.35 -2.34 2.94
CA ILE A 180 -3.51 -3.11 4.17
C ILE A 180 -4.91 -3.75 4.27
N ILE A 181 -5.98 -2.98 4.13
CA ILE A 181 -7.34 -3.44 4.47
C ILE A 181 -7.80 -4.60 3.56
N PRO A 182 -7.68 -4.53 2.21
CA PRO A 182 -8.08 -5.64 1.35
C PRO A 182 -7.27 -6.90 1.59
N ALA A 183 -5.96 -6.78 1.84
CA ALA A 183 -5.08 -7.91 2.14
C ALA A 183 -5.41 -8.55 3.50
N ALA A 184 -5.67 -7.75 4.54
CA ALA A 184 -6.10 -8.23 5.84
C ALA A 184 -7.45 -8.95 5.76
N THR A 185 -8.38 -8.44 4.96
CA THR A 185 -9.68 -9.08 4.68
C THR A 185 -9.48 -10.41 3.96
N ALA A 186 -8.70 -10.43 2.89
CA ALA A 186 -8.43 -11.61 2.07
C ALA A 186 -7.78 -12.74 2.86
N ARG A 187 -6.94 -12.42 3.86
CA ARG A 187 -6.27 -13.42 4.71
C ARG A 187 -7.24 -14.38 5.39
N ARG A 188 -8.49 -13.96 5.62
CA ARG A 188 -9.51 -14.80 6.28
C ARG A 188 -10.11 -15.86 5.36
N PHE A 189 -10.06 -15.62 4.05
CA PHE A 189 -10.72 -16.46 3.04
C PHE A 189 -9.71 -17.28 2.23
N ALA A 190 -8.44 -16.89 2.25
CA ALA A 190 -7.42 -17.49 1.41
C ALA A 190 -6.77 -18.71 2.08
N ILE A 191 -6.63 -19.78 1.29
CA ILE A 191 -5.96 -21.02 1.68
C ILE A 191 -4.51 -21.03 1.18
N SER A 192 -4.23 -20.34 0.06
CA SER A 192 -2.87 -20.19 -0.51
C SER A 192 -2.46 -18.74 -0.64
N PRO A 193 -1.14 -18.46 -0.75
CA PRO A 193 -0.63 -17.11 -0.97
C PRO A 193 -1.16 -16.46 -2.24
N GLU A 194 -1.23 -17.21 -3.33
CA GLU A 194 -1.70 -16.74 -4.62
C GLU A 194 -3.20 -16.41 -4.55
N MET A 195 -3.99 -17.29 -3.91
CA MET A 195 -5.40 -17.02 -3.66
C MET A 195 -5.59 -15.75 -2.84
N MET A 196 -4.75 -15.53 -1.81
CA MET A 196 -4.82 -14.31 -1.02
C MET A 196 -4.56 -13.07 -1.87
N ALA A 197 -3.57 -13.10 -2.77
CA ALA A 197 -3.26 -11.99 -3.66
C ALA A 197 -4.43 -11.68 -4.63
N ILE A 198 -5.07 -12.72 -5.18
CA ILE A 198 -6.23 -12.56 -6.06
C ILE A 198 -7.43 -12.00 -5.29
N VAL A 199 -7.78 -12.60 -4.15
CA VAL A 199 -8.92 -12.17 -3.33
C VAL A 199 -8.71 -10.74 -2.82
N ALA A 200 -7.49 -10.38 -2.38
CA ALA A 200 -7.16 -9.01 -1.97
C ALA A 200 -7.34 -8.02 -3.13
N SER A 201 -6.95 -8.41 -4.34
CA SER A 201 -7.13 -7.56 -5.54
C SER A 201 -8.61 -7.37 -5.87
N MET A 202 -9.43 -8.40 -5.76
CA MET A 202 -10.88 -8.33 -5.98
C MET A 202 -11.56 -7.44 -4.93
N ILE A 203 -11.22 -7.63 -3.65
CA ILE A 203 -11.76 -6.81 -2.55
C ILE A 203 -11.36 -5.35 -2.73
N GLY A 204 -10.09 -5.08 -3.08
CA GLY A 204 -9.61 -3.73 -3.36
C GLY A 204 -10.38 -3.08 -4.51
N ALA A 205 -10.57 -3.79 -5.63
CA ALA A 205 -11.33 -3.29 -6.77
C ALA A 205 -12.81 -3.03 -6.42
N ALA A 206 -13.44 -3.94 -5.68
CA ALA A 206 -14.81 -3.77 -5.20
C ALA A 206 -14.95 -2.55 -4.26
N SER A 207 -13.97 -2.36 -3.35
CA SER A 207 -13.95 -1.22 -2.44
C SER A 207 -13.83 0.11 -3.18
N VAL A 208 -13.00 0.16 -4.23
CA VAL A 208 -12.88 1.36 -5.09
C VAL A 208 -14.20 1.64 -5.77
N TRP A 209 -14.83 0.64 -6.39
CA TRP A 209 -16.09 0.81 -7.10
C TRP A 209 -17.23 1.25 -6.16
N ILE A 210 -17.41 0.56 -5.03
CA ILE A 210 -18.44 0.90 -4.04
C ILE A 210 -18.19 2.27 -3.42
N GLY A 211 -16.93 2.58 -3.10
CA GLY A 211 -16.56 3.87 -2.52
C GLY A 211 -16.79 5.05 -3.46
N LEU A 212 -16.47 4.89 -4.76
CA LEU A 212 -16.73 5.92 -5.77
C LEU A 212 -18.22 6.11 -6.01
N GLU A 213 -19.00 5.03 -6.10
CA GLU A 213 -20.46 5.11 -6.23
C GLU A 213 -21.08 5.80 -5.00
N GLY A 214 -20.59 5.49 -3.78
CA GLY A 214 -21.02 6.17 -2.57
C GLY A 214 -20.65 7.66 -2.57
N SER A 215 -19.42 7.98 -2.97
CA SER A 215 -18.95 9.36 -3.11
C SER A 215 -19.83 10.17 -4.05
N LEU A 216 -20.20 9.59 -5.19
CA LEU A 216 -21.06 10.23 -6.17
C LEU A 216 -22.48 10.48 -5.66
N ARG A 217 -23.04 9.53 -4.87
CA ARG A 217 -24.43 9.64 -4.35
C ARG A 217 -24.58 10.60 -3.18
N TRP A 218 -23.56 10.68 -2.32
CA TRP A 218 -23.61 11.44 -1.06
C TRP A 218 -22.73 12.69 -1.06
N ASP A 219 -22.14 13.03 -2.22
CA ASP A 219 -21.24 14.18 -2.38
C ASP A 219 -20.11 14.22 -1.34
N THR A 220 -19.50 13.05 -1.13
CA THR A 220 -18.42 12.86 -0.15
C THR A 220 -17.07 12.76 -0.85
N PRO A 221 -15.93 13.07 -0.17
CA PRO A 221 -14.61 12.92 -0.76
C PRO A 221 -14.33 11.49 -1.20
N ALA A 222 -13.89 11.28 -2.44
CA ALA A 222 -13.72 9.97 -3.06
C ALA A 222 -12.73 9.08 -2.27
N GLY A 223 -11.57 9.61 -1.89
CA GLY A 223 -10.55 8.88 -1.13
C GLY A 223 -11.08 8.26 0.17
N PRO A 224 -11.57 9.07 1.11
CA PRO A 224 -12.18 8.57 2.35
C PRO A 224 -13.33 7.60 2.13
N SER A 225 -14.18 7.81 1.12
CA SER A 225 -15.31 6.93 0.81
C SER A 225 -14.86 5.52 0.40
N ILE A 226 -13.76 5.42 -0.35
CA ILE A 226 -13.15 4.14 -0.73
C ILE A 226 -12.60 3.42 0.52
N VAL A 227 -11.94 4.15 1.43
CA VAL A 227 -11.44 3.58 2.69
C VAL A 227 -12.57 3.05 3.55
N VAL A 228 -13.66 3.80 3.67
CA VAL A 228 -14.87 3.37 4.41
C VAL A 228 -15.46 2.11 3.78
N ALA A 229 -15.58 2.04 2.47
CA ALA A 229 -16.05 0.84 1.78
C ALA A 229 -15.16 -0.38 2.06
N ALA A 230 -13.83 -0.21 2.00
CA ALA A 230 -12.88 -1.27 2.35
C ALA A 230 -13.00 -1.71 3.82
N LEU A 231 -13.13 -0.76 4.75
CA LEU A 231 -13.31 -1.00 6.17
C LEU A 231 -14.61 -1.76 6.47
N LEU A 232 -15.71 -1.39 5.83
CA LEU A 232 -16.99 -2.11 5.94
C LEU A 232 -16.85 -3.54 5.47
N GLY A 233 -16.19 -3.78 4.32
CA GLY A 233 -15.86 -5.13 3.84
C GLY A 233 -15.03 -5.92 4.85
N PHE A 234 -14.06 -5.31 5.49
CA PHE A 234 -13.27 -5.93 6.56
C PHE A 234 -14.14 -6.28 7.78
N ILE A 235 -14.95 -5.35 8.27
CA ILE A 235 -15.85 -5.57 9.42
C ILE A 235 -16.83 -6.71 9.12
N ILE A 236 -17.43 -6.73 7.93
CA ILE A 236 -18.32 -7.80 7.50
C ILE A 236 -17.58 -9.15 7.50
N SER A 237 -16.32 -9.19 7.08
CA SER A 237 -15.49 -10.39 7.11
C SER A 237 -15.23 -10.91 8.53
N LEU A 238 -15.30 -10.04 9.55
CA LEU A 238 -15.12 -10.43 10.95
C LEU A 238 -16.35 -11.15 11.53
N LEU A 239 -17.53 -10.94 10.95
CA LEU A 239 -18.75 -11.61 11.41
C LEU A 239 -18.58 -13.12 11.27
N PRO A 240 -18.92 -13.90 12.32
CA PRO A 240 -18.77 -15.34 12.28
C PRO A 240 -19.81 -15.95 11.34
N VAL A 241 -19.44 -16.13 10.08
CA VAL A 241 -20.30 -16.74 9.04
C VAL A 241 -20.84 -18.11 9.48
N GLN A 242 -20.11 -18.82 10.33
CA GLN A 242 -20.56 -20.07 10.93
C GLN A 242 -21.84 -19.94 11.76
N TRP A 243 -22.10 -18.78 12.35
CA TRP A 243 -23.32 -18.53 13.13
C TRP A 243 -24.55 -18.36 12.23
N LEU A 244 -24.39 -17.72 11.06
CA LEU A 244 -25.46 -17.60 10.07
C LEU A 244 -25.83 -18.97 9.47
N PHE A 245 -24.85 -19.79 9.09
CA PHE A 245 -25.11 -21.13 8.56
C PHE A 245 -25.68 -22.09 9.60
N LYS A 246 -25.32 -21.96 10.87
CA LYS A 246 -25.89 -22.77 11.95
C LYS A 246 -27.37 -22.46 12.20
N ARG A 247 -27.81 -21.21 12.02
CA ARG A 247 -29.23 -20.81 12.10
C ARG A 247 -30.05 -21.36 10.89
N LEU A 248 -29.47 -21.39 9.71
CA LEU A 248 -30.14 -21.88 8.51
C LEU A 248 -30.28 -23.40 8.51
N ASN A 249 -29.37 -24.14 9.14
CA ASN A 249 -29.44 -25.61 9.25
C ASN A 249 -30.32 -26.13 10.40
N PHE A 250 -30.76 -25.28 11.32
CA PHE A 250 -31.64 -25.70 12.43
C PHE A 250 -33.10 -25.95 12.01
N ASN A 251 -33.46 -25.63 10.76
CA ASN A 251 -34.82 -25.85 10.22
C ASN A 251 -34.96 -27.10 9.34
N ARG A 252 -34.06 -28.10 9.44
CA ARG A 252 -34.36 -29.42 8.86
C ARG A 252 -35.07 -30.25 9.90
N PRO A 253 -36.38 -30.53 9.76
CA PRO A 253 -37.05 -31.49 10.61
C PRO A 253 -36.40 -32.86 10.40
N MET A 254 -36.01 -33.51 11.48
CA MET A 254 -35.60 -34.90 11.47
C MET A 254 -36.82 -35.72 10.97
N ARG A 255 -36.78 -36.15 9.73
CA ARG A 255 -37.67 -37.19 9.26
C ARG A 255 -37.14 -38.51 9.83
N GLY A 256 -37.91 -39.06 10.78
CA GLY A 256 -37.81 -40.42 11.26
C GLY A 256 -38.19 -41.42 10.21
#